data_d9dd37fa641054f529d2ec62d9b8ec07
#
_entry.id   d9dd37fa641054f529d2ec62d9b8ec07
#
_cell.length_a   1.000
_cell.length_b   1.000
_cell.length_c   1.000
_cell.angle_alpha   90.00
_cell.angle_beta   90.00
_cell.angle_gamma   90.00
#
_symmetry.space_group_name_H-M   'P 1'
#
loop_
_entity.id
_entity.type
_entity.pdbx_description
1 polymer ?
#
loop_
_entity_poly.entity_id
_entity_poly.type
_entity_poly.pdbx_seq_one_letter_code
_entity_poly.pdbx_strand_id
1 'polypeptide(L)'
;DPITQPGDLWLLGNHRVLCGDCTDREDVKKVLNGCKIDLLHADPPYGMGKEKEGVVNDNLYNDKLDAFLLDFWTIAFPHMEENSSVYIWGKAENLWRLWYLGGLRDSTRLTFRNEIIWNKSSGQGMESDQHRMYPTASERCLFFMLGAQEMGENADDYWEGWESIRLYLKEQREAMGWDVQTMKRIVGHSD
;
A
#
# COMPACT_ATOMS: atom_id res chain seq x y z
N ASP A 1 21.82 15.81 16.97
CA ASP A 1 22.07 15.79 15.52
C ASP A 1 21.88 14.36 15.01
N PRO A 2 21.33 14.17 13.80
CA PRO A 2 21.16 12.85 13.23
C PRO A 2 22.52 12.17 13.02
N ILE A 3 22.61 10.91 13.44
CA ILE A 3 23.84 10.10 13.29
C ILE A 3 23.91 9.51 11.89
N THR A 4 22.75 9.11 11.33
CA THR A 4 22.64 8.49 10.00
C THR A 4 22.87 9.50 8.89
N GLN A 5 23.72 9.13 7.93
CA GLN A 5 24.03 9.90 6.74
C GLN A 5 23.48 9.24 5.48
N PRO A 6 23.23 9.99 4.38
CA PRO A 6 22.88 9.39 3.10
C PRO A 6 23.92 8.34 2.66
N GLY A 7 23.45 7.16 2.27
CA GLY A 7 24.26 6.00 1.92
C GLY A 7 24.54 5.04 3.07
N ASP A 8 24.17 5.37 4.31
CA ASP A 8 24.36 4.46 5.45
C ASP A 8 23.38 3.27 5.37
N LEU A 9 23.92 2.08 5.50
CA LEU A 9 23.17 0.82 5.56
C LEU A 9 23.27 0.24 6.97
N TRP A 10 22.13 0.12 7.62
CA TRP A 10 21.98 -0.49 8.93
C TRP A 10 21.52 -1.94 8.81
N LEU A 11 22.13 -2.84 9.57
CA LEU A 11 21.76 -4.23 9.66
C LEU A 11 21.09 -4.50 11.00
N LEU A 12 19.85 -4.99 10.95
CA LEU A 12 19.00 -5.27 12.12
C LEU A 12 18.61 -6.76 12.07
N GLY A 13 19.53 -7.63 12.51
CA GLY A 13 19.42 -9.06 12.29
C GLY A 13 19.44 -9.40 10.80
N ASN A 14 18.37 -9.95 10.29
CA ASN A 14 18.22 -10.26 8.85
C ASN A 14 17.66 -9.09 8.02
N HIS A 15 17.28 -7.99 8.66
CA HIS A 15 16.70 -6.83 7.99
C HIS A 15 17.78 -5.80 7.63
N ARG A 16 17.53 -5.04 6.58
CA ARG A 16 18.41 -4.00 6.06
C ARG A 16 17.62 -2.70 5.95
N VAL A 17 18.20 -1.62 6.45
CA VAL A 17 17.62 -0.28 6.34
C VAL A 17 18.68 0.62 5.73
N LEU A 18 18.37 1.23 4.60
CA LEU A 18 19.26 2.14 3.89
C LEU A 18 18.71 3.57 3.97
N CYS A 19 19.55 4.50 4.37
CA CYS A 19 19.30 5.92 4.17
C CYS A 19 19.74 6.29 2.75
N GLY A 20 18.79 6.22 1.79
CA GLY A 20 19.12 6.35 0.37
C GLY A 20 17.95 6.85 -0.46
N ASP A 21 18.14 6.85 -1.77
CA ASP A 21 17.16 7.29 -2.75
C ASP A 21 16.59 6.07 -3.49
N CYS A 22 15.26 5.87 -3.41
CA CYS A 22 14.58 4.77 -4.09
C CYS A 22 14.55 4.93 -5.62
N THR A 23 14.94 6.09 -6.15
CA THR A 23 15.16 6.35 -7.57
C THR A 23 16.63 6.19 -8.00
N ASP A 24 17.52 5.80 -7.07
CA ASP A 24 18.89 5.42 -7.39
C ASP A 24 19.03 3.89 -7.47
N ARG A 25 19.50 3.39 -8.62
CA ARG A 25 19.68 1.96 -8.86
C ARG A 25 20.71 1.31 -7.94
N GLU A 26 21.76 2.04 -7.57
CA GLU A 26 22.81 1.49 -6.73
C GLU A 26 22.35 1.40 -5.26
N ASP A 27 21.56 2.36 -4.81
CA ASP A 27 20.92 2.30 -3.48
C ASP A 27 19.94 1.13 -3.39
N VAL A 28 19.10 0.94 -4.39
CA VAL A 28 18.16 -0.20 -4.43
C VAL A 28 18.93 -1.53 -4.47
N LYS A 29 19.95 -1.68 -5.30
CA LYS A 29 20.81 -2.88 -5.30
C LYS A 29 21.49 -3.11 -3.96
N LYS A 30 21.98 -2.05 -3.32
CA LYS A 30 22.66 -2.12 -2.03
C LYS A 30 21.74 -2.63 -0.92
N VAL A 31 20.52 -2.11 -0.82
CA VAL A 31 19.56 -2.58 0.19
C VAL A 31 19.10 -4.00 -0.09
N LEU A 32 18.82 -4.36 -1.34
CA LEU A 32 18.37 -5.70 -1.73
C LEU A 32 19.47 -6.77 -1.59
N ASN A 33 20.74 -6.40 -1.81
CA ASN A 33 21.88 -7.33 -1.69
C ASN A 33 21.68 -8.65 -2.46
N GLY A 34 21.15 -8.58 -3.67
CA GLY A 34 20.88 -9.73 -4.52
C GLY A 34 19.57 -10.47 -4.24
N CYS A 35 18.83 -10.10 -3.19
CA CYS A 35 17.49 -10.63 -2.96
C CYS A 35 16.49 -10.07 -3.97
N LYS A 36 15.45 -10.84 -4.24
CA LYS A 36 14.27 -10.39 -4.96
C LYS A 36 13.22 -9.84 -3.98
N ILE A 37 12.22 -9.16 -4.53
CA ILE A 37 11.14 -8.53 -3.78
C ILE A 37 9.87 -9.38 -3.90
N ASP A 38 9.43 -9.99 -2.81
CA ASP A 38 8.15 -10.70 -2.73
C ASP A 38 6.99 -9.74 -2.46
N LEU A 39 7.27 -8.68 -1.72
CA LEU A 39 6.32 -7.63 -1.38
C LEU A 39 6.97 -6.26 -1.51
N LEU A 40 6.43 -5.43 -2.41
CA LEU A 40 6.72 -4.00 -2.48
C LEU A 40 5.62 -3.23 -1.76
N HIS A 41 5.96 -2.59 -0.66
CA HIS A 41 5.07 -1.69 0.07
C HIS A 41 5.66 -0.28 0.03
N ALA A 42 5.08 0.59 -0.78
CA ALA A 42 5.59 1.94 -1.03
C ALA A 42 4.63 3.00 -0.49
N ASP A 43 5.20 3.93 0.28
CA ASP A 43 4.54 5.15 0.77
C ASP A 43 5.34 6.38 0.31
N PRO A 44 5.25 6.73 -0.98
CA PRO A 44 6.02 7.82 -1.56
C PRO A 44 5.49 9.18 -1.11
N PRO A 45 6.24 10.28 -1.32
CA PRO A 45 5.73 11.63 -1.07
C PRO A 45 4.46 11.92 -1.88
N TYR A 46 3.52 12.65 -1.26
CA TYR A 46 2.19 12.92 -1.84
C TYR A 46 2.07 14.31 -2.46
N GLY A 47 3.14 15.10 -2.47
CA GLY A 47 3.09 16.50 -2.91
C GLY A 47 2.24 17.37 -1.98
N MET A 48 2.39 17.19 -0.66
CA MET A 48 1.66 17.96 0.36
C MET A 48 2.40 19.21 0.82
N GLY A 49 3.61 19.46 0.28
CA GLY A 49 4.43 20.61 0.66
C GLY A 49 5.13 20.49 2.01
N LYS A 50 5.35 19.25 2.50
CA LYS A 50 5.89 18.98 3.84
C LYS A 50 7.41 18.85 3.91
N GLU A 51 8.15 19.36 2.94
CA GLU A 51 9.63 19.33 2.99
C GLU A 51 10.20 20.04 4.21
N LYS A 52 9.55 21.12 4.67
CA LYS A 52 9.94 21.81 5.91
C LYS A 52 9.74 20.96 7.17
N GLU A 53 8.90 19.93 7.08
CA GLU A 53 8.66 18.95 8.13
C GLU A 53 9.58 17.72 7.99
N GLY A 54 10.50 17.71 7.02
CA GLY A 54 11.48 16.65 6.79
C GLY A 54 11.06 15.59 5.77
N VAL A 55 9.96 15.77 5.06
CA VAL A 55 9.52 14.85 4.02
C VAL A 55 10.18 15.23 2.69
N VAL A 56 11.23 14.52 2.32
CA VAL A 56 11.98 14.77 1.08
C VAL A 56 11.08 14.59 -0.15
N ASN A 57 11.23 15.48 -1.15
CA ASN A 57 10.47 15.49 -2.40
C ASN A 57 8.96 15.76 -2.25
N ASP A 58 8.46 16.15 -1.09
CA ASP A 58 7.03 16.40 -0.91
C ASP A 58 6.54 17.76 -1.49
N ASN A 59 7.47 18.56 -2.04
CA ASN A 59 7.16 19.74 -2.86
C ASN A 59 7.04 19.44 -4.37
N LEU A 60 7.13 18.16 -4.75
CA LEU A 60 6.88 17.75 -6.13
C LEU A 60 5.37 17.76 -6.41
N TYR A 61 4.97 18.34 -7.56
CA TYR A 61 3.59 18.40 -7.98
C TYR A 61 3.45 18.00 -9.44
N ASN A 62 2.25 17.55 -9.82
CA ASN A 62 1.88 17.24 -11.20
C ASN A 62 2.94 16.34 -11.89
N ASP A 63 3.41 16.76 -13.06
CA ASP A 63 4.32 15.99 -13.90
C ASP A 63 5.63 15.60 -13.21
N LYS A 64 6.13 16.41 -12.27
CA LYS A 64 7.35 16.09 -11.51
C LYS A 64 7.11 14.97 -10.50
N LEU A 65 5.97 14.97 -9.84
CA LEU A 65 5.59 13.90 -8.92
C LEU A 65 5.29 12.61 -9.70
N ASP A 66 4.61 12.72 -10.84
CA ASP A 66 4.36 11.57 -11.71
C ASP A 66 5.67 10.95 -12.21
N ALA A 67 6.64 11.77 -12.63
CA ALA A 67 7.96 11.30 -13.05
C ALA A 67 8.68 10.58 -11.91
N PHE A 68 8.68 11.14 -10.72
CA PHE A 68 9.28 10.50 -9.54
C PHE A 68 8.65 9.13 -9.23
N LEU A 69 7.32 9.04 -9.25
CA LEU A 69 6.60 7.80 -9.00
C LEU A 69 6.90 6.74 -10.07
N LEU A 70 7.03 7.16 -11.32
CA LEU A 70 7.38 6.27 -12.42
C LEU A 70 8.84 5.82 -12.35
N ASP A 71 9.75 6.70 -11.96
CA ASP A 71 11.18 6.39 -11.81
C ASP A 71 11.41 5.33 -10.73
N PHE A 72 10.82 5.51 -9.52
CA PHE A 72 10.95 4.52 -8.47
C PHE A 72 10.38 3.16 -8.89
N TRP A 73 9.22 3.15 -9.56
CA TRP A 73 8.61 1.93 -10.08
C TRP A 73 9.51 1.23 -11.10
N THR A 74 10.04 1.99 -12.05
CA THR A 74 10.92 1.47 -13.10
C THR A 74 12.19 0.82 -12.54
N ILE A 75 12.67 1.32 -11.40
CA ILE A 75 13.85 0.79 -10.71
C ILE A 75 13.50 -0.42 -9.85
N ALA A 76 12.38 -0.41 -9.14
CA ALA A 76 11.97 -1.50 -8.27
C ALA A 76 11.50 -2.75 -9.06
N PHE A 77 10.74 -2.53 -10.13
CA PHE A 77 10.08 -3.59 -10.89
C PHE A 77 10.99 -4.74 -11.38
N PRO A 78 12.21 -4.51 -11.92
CA PRO A 78 13.11 -5.59 -12.33
C PRO A 78 13.58 -6.51 -11.20
N HIS A 79 13.44 -6.07 -9.96
CA HIS A 79 13.82 -6.83 -8.77
C HIS A 79 12.66 -7.63 -8.15
N MET A 80 11.45 -7.49 -8.69
CA MET A 80 10.28 -8.21 -8.20
C MET A 80 10.38 -9.70 -8.54
N GLU A 81 9.88 -10.54 -7.62
CA GLU A 81 9.63 -11.96 -7.89
C GLU A 81 8.45 -12.15 -8.86
N GLU A 82 8.35 -13.35 -9.44
CA GLU A 82 7.29 -13.65 -10.42
C GLU A 82 5.88 -13.58 -9.81
N ASN A 83 5.74 -13.99 -8.55
CA ASN A 83 4.48 -14.02 -7.79
C ASN A 83 4.54 -13.05 -6.61
N SER A 84 4.79 -11.78 -6.88
CA SER A 84 4.93 -10.76 -5.84
C SER A 84 3.72 -9.86 -5.72
N SER A 85 3.62 -9.19 -4.57
CA SER A 85 2.55 -8.24 -4.26
C SER A 85 3.07 -6.81 -4.23
N VAL A 86 2.24 -5.86 -4.68
CA VAL A 86 2.59 -4.44 -4.73
C VAL A 86 1.50 -3.61 -4.06
N TYR A 87 1.88 -2.82 -3.08
CA TYR A 87 1.04 -1.86 -2.38
C TYR A 87 1.63 -0.47 -2.54
N ILE A 88 0.88 0.45 -3.14
CA ILE A 88 1.34 1.82 -3.37
C ILE A 88 0.33 2.78 -2.75
N TRP A 89 0.78 3.52 -1.74
CA TRP A 89 0.00 4.55 -1.08
C TRP A 89 0.10 5.89 -1.80
N GLY A 90 -0.93 6.70 -1.68
CA GLY A 90 -0.92 8.04 -2.25
C GLY A 90 -2.26 8.76 -2.19
N LYS A 91 -2.27 9.99 -2.70
CA LYS A 91 -3.53 10.66 -3.00
C LYS A 91 -4.22 10.00 -4.19
N ALA A 92 -5.54 10.02 -4.20
CA ALA A 92 -6.36 9.43 -5.28
C ALA A 92 -5.87 9.87 -6.68
N GLU A 93 -5.69 11.17 -6.89
CA GLU A 93 -5.25 11.70 -8.17
C GLU A 93 -3.91 11.13 -8.63
N ASN A 94 -2.89 11.13 -7.76
CA ASN A 94 -1.57 10.64 -8.08
C ASN A 94 -1.56 9.14 -8.39
N LEU A 95 -2.33 8.35 -7.64
CA LEU A 95 -2.47 6.91 -7.87
C LEU A 95 -3.17 6.62 -9.20
N TRP A 96 -4.21 7.36 -9.55
CA TRP A 96 -4.88 7.23 -10.83
C TRP A 96 -3.98 7.62 -12.00
N ARG A 97 -3.20 8.70 -11.86
CA ARG A 97 -2.22 9.12 -12.88
C ARG A 97 -1.14 8.07 -13.07
N LEU A 98 -0.56 7.53 -11.99
CA LEU A 98 0.43 6.46 -12.05
C LEU A 98 -0.14 5.21 -12.75
N TRP A 99 -1.35 4.81 -12.43
CA TRP A 99 -1.97 3.64 -13.03
C TRP A 99 -2.31 3.86 -14.50
N TYR A 100 -3.04 4.93 -14.84
CA TYR A 100 -3.53 5.15 -16.20
C TYR A 100 -2.50 5.79 -17.14
N LEU A 101 -1.68 6.69 -16.66
CA LEU A 101 -0.72 7.44 -17.47
C LEU A 101 0.71 6.91 -17.32
N GLY A 102 1.06 6.35 -16.18
CA GLY A 102 2.40 5.83 -15.87
C GLY A 102 2.69 4.44 -16.42
N GLY A 103 1.76 3.83 -17.15
CA GLY A 103 1.97 2.52 -17.78
C GLY A 103 1.80 1.31 -16.86
N LEU A 104 1.43 1.49 -15.58
CA LEU A 104 1.14 0.36 -14.70
C LEU A 104 -0.02 -0.47 -15.20
N ARG A 105 -1.04 0.17 -15.79
CA ARG A 105 -2.19 -0.48 -16.39
C ARG A 105 -1.82 -1.41 -17.55
N ASP A 106 -0.84 -1.00 -18.35
CA ASP A 106 -0.45 -1.71 -19.56
C ASP A 106 0.67 -2.73 -19.30
N SER A 107 1.10 -2.86 -18.05
CA SER A 107 2.04 -3.91 -17.66
C SER A 107 1.36 -5.27 -17.77
N THR A 108 1.87 -6.12 -18.65
CA THR A 108 1.36 -7.48 -18.88
C THR A 108 1.55 -8.41 -17.69
N ARG A 109 2.40 -8.01 -16.72
CA ARG A 109 2.72 -8.79 -15.51
C ARG A 109 1.97 -8.32 -14.27
N LEU A 110 1.37 -7.12 -14.30
CA LEU A 110 0.77 -6.47 -13.14
C LEU A 110 -0.76 -6.55 -13.22
N THR A 111 -1.38 -7.23 -12.28
CA THR A 111 -2.84 -7.35 -12.19
C THR A 111 -3.35 -6.51 -11.02
N PHE A 112 -4.21 -5.51 -11.30
CA PHE A 112 -4.90 -4.75 -10.25
C PHE A 112 -5.85 -5.67 -9.50
N ARG A 113 -5.82 -5.60 -8.17
CA ARG A 113 -6.65 -6.42 -7.29
C ARG A 113 -7.69 -5.59 -6.55
N ASN A 114 -7.23 -4.61 -5.80
CA ASN A 114 -8.10 -3.80 -4.95
C ASN A 114 -7.59 -2.38 -4.79
N GLU A 115 -8.51 -1.46 -4.52
CA GLU A 115 -8.21 -0.20 -3.84
C GLU A 115 -8.53 -0.40 -2.36
N ILE A 116 -7.56 -0.10 -1.50
CA ILE A 116 -7.69 -0.12 -0.05
C ILE A 116 -7.87 1.32 0.41
N ILE A 117 -8.90 1.56 1.21
CA ILE A 117 -9.19 2.88 1.78
C ILE A 117 -8.98 2.82 3.28
N TRP A 118 -7.96 3.55 3.74
CA TRP A 118 -7.76 3.75 5.17
C TRP A 118 -8.58 4.93 5.65
N ASN A 119 -9.60 4.67 6.46
CA ASN A 119 -10.41 5.70 7.08
C ASN A 119 -9.70 6.26 8.33
N LYS A 120 -9.28 7.53 8.27
CA LYS A 120 -8.58 8.23 9.36
C LYS A 120 -9.53 8.76 10.44
N SER A 121 -10.83 8.53 10.30
CA SER A 121 -11.90 8.95 11.20
C SER A 121 -12.12 10.47 11.33
N SER A 122 -11.19 11.30 10.88
CA SER A 122 -11.35 12.76 10.89
C SER A 122 -10.60 13.40 9.74
N GLY A 123 -11.21 14.40 9.12
CA GLY A 123 -10.58 15.26 8.11
C GLY A 123 -9.78 16.42 8.73
N GLN A 124 -9.12 16.21 9.87
CA GLN A 124 -8.38 17.25 10.56
C GLN A 124 -7.22 17.78 9.71
N GLY A 125 -7.06 19.10 9.68
CA GLY A 125 -5.93 19.78 9.08
C GLY A 125 -6.15 20.33 7.67
N MET A 126 -7.36 20.19 7.10
CA MET A 126 -7.70 20.81 5.83
C MET A 126 -8.77 21.91 6.03
N GLU A 127 -8.43 23.14 5.72
CA GLU A 127 -9.39 24.24 5.66
C GLU A 127 -10.20 24.13 4.34
N SER A 128 -11.25 23.32 4.36
CA SER A 128 -12.06 22.99 3.19
C SER A 128 -12.69 24.22 2.52
N ASP A 129 -13.03 25.24 3.31
CA ASP A 129 -13.67 26.46 2.81
C ASP A 129 -12.77 27.27 1.87
N GLN A 130 -11.44 27.28 2.13
CA GLN A 130 -10.48 27.96 1.29
C GLN A 130 -10.21 27.23 -0.03
N HIS A 131 -10.34 25.89 -0.03
CA HIS A 131 -9.97 25.05 -1.17
C HIS A 131 -11.15 24.58 -2.00
N ARG A 132 -12.39 24.94 -1.64
CA ARG A 132 -13.61 24.46 -2.31
C ARG A 132 -13.65 22.94 -2.47
N MET A 133 -13.23 22.21 -1.46
CA MET A 133 -13.18 20.74 -1.45
C MET A 133 -13.60 20.18 -0.10
N TYR A 134 -14.04 18.93 -0.09
CA TYR A 134 -14.30 18.23 1.15
C TYR A 134 -12.98 17.86 1.86
N PRO A 135 -12.92 17.97 3.21
CA PRO A 135 -11.76 17.49 3.96
C PRO A 135 -11.49 16.02 3.68
N THR A 136 -10.23 15.69 3.41
CA THR A 136 -9.83 14.31 3.14
C THR A 136 -9.68 13.56 4.45
N ALA A 137 -10.61 12.65 4.74
CA ALA A 137 -10.59 11.80 5.94
C ALA A 137 -10.06 10.38 5.68
N SER A 138 -9.49 10.14 4.50
CA SER A 138 -8.98 8.82 4.11
C SER A 138 -7.67 8.92 3.36
N GLU A 139 -6.88 7.85 3.44
CA GLU A 139 -5.77 7.58 2.54
C GLU A 139 -6.09 6.37 1.67
N ARG A 140 -5.41 6.26 0.55
CA ARG A 140 -5.67 5.22 -0.45
C ARG A 140 -4.42 4.45 -0.76
N CYS A 141 -4.59 3.14 -0.99
CA CYS A 141 -3.54 2.26 -1.45
C CYS A 141 -4.05 1.44 -2.63
N LEU A 142 -3.30 1.40 -3.71
CA LEU A 142 -3.56 0.46 -4.80
C LEU A 142 -2.81 -0.84 -4.53
N PHE A 143 -3.53 -1.94 -4.60
CA PHE A 143 -2.98 -3.28 -4.47
C PHE A 143 -2.96 -3.99 -5.82
N PHE A 144 -1.77 -4.45 -6.19
CA PHE A 144 -1.54 -5.24 -7.40
C PHE A 144 -0.82 -6.54 -7.06
N MET A 145 -0.93 -7.50 -7.96
CA MET A 145 -0.15 -8.73 -7.95
C MET A 145 0.57 -8.92 -9.28
N LEU A 146 1.75 -9.49 -9.22
CA LEU A 146 2.47 -10.04 -10.37
C LEU A 146 2.21 -11.55 -10.44
N GLY A 147 2.21 -12.09 -11.67
CA GLY A 147 2.08 -13.51 -11.90
C GLY A 147 0.71 -14.12 -11.61
N ALA A 148 0.67 -15.43 -11.54
CA ALA A 148 -0.52 -16.17 -11.18
C ALA A 148 -0.75 -16.12 -9.66
N GLN A 149 -2.01 -15.93 -9.28
CA GLN A 149 -2.39 -16.09 -7.89
C GLN A 149 -2.54 -17.59 -7.62
N GLU A 150 -1.50 -18.19 -7.07
CA GLU A 150 -1.62 -19.50 -6.46
C GLU A 150 -2.12 -19.29 -5.03
N MET A 151 -3.29 -19.80 -4.74
CA MET A 151 -3.67 -20.10 -3.36
C MET A 151 -2.76 -21.25 -2.97
N GLY A 152 -1.79 -21.02 -2.09
CA GLY A 152 -0.87 -22.04 -1.62
C GLY A 152 -1.63 -23.28 -1.09
N GLU A 153 -0.96 -24.41 -1.02
CA GLU A 153 -1.51 -25.65 -0.47
C GLU A 153 -2.09 -25.48 0.95
N ASN A 154 -1.75 -24.39 1.62
CA ASN A 154 -2.22 -23.97 2.93
C ASN A 154 -3.38 -22.96 2.86
N ALA A 155 -4.34 -23.16 1.94
CA ALA A 155 -5.60 -22.39 1.97
C ALA A 155 -6.29 -22.52 3.35
N ASP A 156 -6.05 -23.60 4.07
CA ASP A 156 -6.50 -23.81 5.45
C ASP A 156 -5.81 -22.85 6.43
N ASP A 157 -4.50 -22.59 6.29
CA ASP A 157 -3.74 -21.65 7.13
C ASP A 157 -4.18 -20.20 6.94
N TYR A 158 -4.69 -19.84 5.74
CA TYR A 158 -5.25 -18.52 5.49
C TYR A 158 -6.43 -18.19 6.42
N TRP A 159 -7.17 -19.20 6.83
CA TRP A 159 -8.32 -19.04 7.73
C TRP A 159 -7.92 -19.02 9.22
N GLU A 160 -6.73 -19.46 9.59
CA GLU A 160 -6.30 -19.46 10.99
C GLU A 160 -6.34 -18.08 11.63
N GLY A 161 -5.93 -17.05 10.92
CA GLY A 161 -6.01 -15.66 11.40
C GLY A 161 -7.45 -15.17 11.66
N TRP A 162 -8.43 -15.70 10.93
CA TRP A 162 -9.85 -15.38 11.07
C TRP A 162 -10.60 -16.39 11.92
N GLU A 163 -10.02 -17.55 12.20
CA GLU A 163 -10.67 -18.65 12.90
C GLU A 163 -11.10 -18.23 14.30
N SER A 164 -10.28 -17.52 15.04
CA SER A 164 -10.63 -16.99 16.37
C SER A 164 -11.83 -16.04 16.31
N ILE A 165 -11.88 -15.16 15.32
CA ILE A 165 -13.01 -14.23 15.11
C ILE A 165 -14.25 -15.03 14.66
N ARG A 166 -14.09 -15.94 13.72
CA ARG A 166 -15.17 -16.80 13.25
C ARG A 166 -15.79 -17.63 14.38
N LEU A 167 -14.96 -18.26 15.21
CA LEU A 167 -15.41 -19.03 16.36
C LEU A 167 -16.12 -18.15 17.38
N TYR A 168 -15.54 -16.99 17.71
CA TYR A 168 -16.19 -16.06 18.62
C TYR A 168 -17.56 -15.62 18.11
N LEU A 169 -17.67 -15.20 16.86
CA LEU A 169 -18.94 -14.79 16.27
C LEU A 169 -19.96 -15.94 16.22
N LYS A 170 -19.48 -17.16 15.96
CA LYS A 170 -20.32 -18.36 16.00
C LYS A 170 -20.86 -18.63 17.40
N GLU A 171 -19.99 -18.59 18.40
CA GLU A 171 -20.38 -18.78 19.81
C GLU A 171 -21.41 -17.71 20.27
N GLN A 172 -21.16 -16.42 19.93
CA GLN A 172 -22.11 -15.35 20.25
C GLN A 172 -23.46 -15.56 19.57
N ARG A 173 -23.46 -15.97 18.31
CA ARG A 173 -24.67 -16.28 17.56
C ARG A 173 -25.47 -17.43 18.21
N GLU A 174 -24.78 -18.52 18.57
CA GLU A 174 -25.37 -19.69 19.22
C GLU A 174 -25.90 -19.37 20.61
N ALA A 175 -25.17 -18.56 21.39
CA ALA A 175 -25.60 -18.10 22.71
C ALA A 175 -26.88 -17.24 22.65
N MET A 176 -27.07 -16.49 21.56
CA MET A 176 -28.27 -15.70 21.29
C MET A 176 -29.42 -16.53 20.66
N GLY A 177 -29.18 -17.78 20.33
CA GLY A 177 -30.17 -18.63 19.67
C GLY A 177 -30.50 -18.18 18.24
N TRP A 178 -29.58 -17.47 17.56
CA TRP A 178 -29.82 -16.94 16.23
C TRP A 178 -29.40 -17.97 15.17
N ASP A 179 -30.35 -18.29 14.30
CA ASP A 179 -30.06 -19.05 13.08
C ASP A 179 -29.56 -18.14 11.95
N VAL A 180 -29.14 -18.74 10.84
CA VAL A 180 -28.61 -18.01 9.68
C VAL A 180 -29.65 -17.06 9.08
N GLN A 181 -30.92 -17.43 9.09
CA GLN A 181 -31.99 -16.59 8.55
C GLN A 181 -32.25 -15.36 9.42
N THR A 182 -32.14 -15.52 10.74
CA THR A 182 -32.22 -14.41 11.68
C THR A 182 -31.04 -13.45 11.47
N MET A 183 -29.82 -13.97 11.28
CA MET A 183 -28.64 -13.16 10.98
C MET A 183 -28.82 -12.38 9.67
N LYS A 184 -29.24 -13.02 8.58
CA LYS A 184 -29.51 -12.36 7.30
C LYS A 184 -30.47 -11.18 7.46
N ARG A 185 -31.56 -11.38 8.22
CA ARG A 185 -32.56 -10.34 8.48
C ARG A 185 -32.00 -9.15 9.26
N ILE A 186 -31.15 -9.41 10.27
CA ILE A 186 -30.55 -8.37 11.10
C ILE A 186 -29.55 -7.51 10.31
N VAL A 187 -28.73 -8.13 9.43
CA VAL A 187 -27.77 -7.42 8.61
C VAL A 187 -28.36 -6.84 7.31
N GLY A 188 -29.68 -6.99 7.10
CA GLY A 188 -30.37 -6.40 5.95
C GLY A 188 -30.16 -7.14 4.63
N HIS A 189 -29.70 -8.40 4.66
CA HIS A 189 -29.68 -9.26 3.48
C HIS A 189 -31.09 -9.81 3.24
N SER A 190 -31.76 -9.34 2.17
CA SER A 190 -32.91 -10.03 1.56
C SER A 190 -32.40 -11.15 0.65
N ASP A 191 -33.09 -12.29 0.66
CA ASP A 191 -32.84 -13.40 -0.29
C ASP A 191 -32.96 -12.94 -1.74
#